data_8977d9a4bc904904ab38d65fccd3a100
#
_entry.id   8977d9a4bc904904ab38d65fccd3a100
#
_cell.length_a   1.000
_cell.length_b   1.000
_cell.length_c   1.000
_cell.angle_alpha   90.00
_cell.angle_beta   90.00
_cell.angle_gamma   90.00
#
_symmetry.space_group_name_H-M   'P 1'
#
loop_
_entity.id
_entity.type
_entity.pdbx_description
1 polymer ?
#
loop_
_entity_poly.entity_id
_entity_poly.type
_entity_poly.pdbx_seq_one_letter_code
_entity_poly.pdbx_strand_id
1 'polypeptide(L)'
;LGAVDYVTKPVKPALLLARVRAQLELKKARDWLADQNAYLDAEVHRRMSENELIKDVSLHALAALAEKRDNETGNHLHRTQGYVALLIDLLREHPRFQAELADADYCDRVIKAAPLHDIGKVGIADAVLLKPGKLTPEEFAVMKGHAMIGADALGESIKQVLAARAVRGLSGDGDFSGSALDFLEVARQIAGGHHEKWNGAGYPLGLQGDAIPLPARLMAVADVFDALISRRHYKEPYPDEQVMQIMREGRGQHFDPDVADAFLQNVVKFAEIAQRYRDEHAEAQAAEHGAKA
;
A
#
# COMPACT_ATOMS: atom_id res chain seq x y z
N LEU A 1 -41.17 -31.53 4.20
CA LEU A 1 -42.56 -31.37 3.75
C LEU A 1 -42.82 -29.85 3.69
N GLY A 2 -42.91 -29.22 2.49
CA GLY A 2 -43.02 -27.77 2.30
C GLY A 2 -44.42 -27.17 2.48
N ALA A 3 -45.25 -27.71 3.36
CA ALA A 3 -46.57 -27.13 3.63
C ALA A 3 -46.45 -25.91 4.53
N VAL A 4 -46.99 -24.77 4.09
CA VAL A 4 -46.98 -23.50 4.81
C VAL A 4 -48.16 -23.29 5.74
N ASP A 5 -49.26 -24.10 5.59
CA ASP A 5 -50.45 -24.07 6.44
C ASP A 5 -51.22 -25.37 6.29
N TYR A 6 -52.17 -25.66 7.23
CA TYR A 6 -53.05 -26.80 7.19
C TYR A 6 -54.51 -26.42 7.47
N VAL A 7 -55.43 -27.17 6.92
CA VAL A 7 -56.88 -26.96 7.10
C VAL A 7 -57.52 -28.23 7.57
N THR A 8 -58.30 -28.15 8.65
CA THR A 8 -59.08 -29.32 9.21
C THR A 8 -60.41 -29.51 8.50
N LYS A 9 -60.87 -30.76 8.44
CA LYS A 9 -62.20 -31.08 7.94
C LYS A 9 -63.25 -30.93 9.06
N PRO A 10 -64.46 -30.46 8.77
CA PRO A 10 -64.98 -30.03 7.47
C PRO A 10 -64.43 -28.65 7.06
N VAL A 11 -64.05 -28.48 5.75
CA VAL A 11 -63.51 -27.27 5.21
C VAL A 11 -64.60 -26.21 5.12
N LYS A 12 -64.32 -25.03 5.77
CA LYS A 12 -65.20 -23.85 5.65
C LYS A 12 -64.58 -22.93 4.54
N PRO A 13 -65.37 -22.73 3.42
CA PRO A 13 -64.82 -21.97 2.27
C PRO A 13 -64.26 -20.57 2.61
N ALA A 14 -65.00 -19.83 3.44
CA ALA A 14 -64.55 -18.47 3.83
C ALA A 14 -63.22 -18.47 4.62
N LEU A 15 -63.05 -19.47 5.51
CA LEU A 15 -61.81 -19.62 6.29
C LEU A 15 -60.63 -20.02 5.40
N LEU A 16 -60.86 -20.96 4.44
CA LEU A 16 -59.87 -21.36 3.47
C LEU A 16 -59.41 -20.18 2.62
N LEU A 17 -60.34 -19.38 2.07
CA LEU A 17 -60.00 -18.19 1.27
C LEU A 17 -59.22 -17.14 2.06
N ALA A 18 -59.59 -16.90 3.32
CA ALA A 18 -58.87 -15.96 4.19
C ALA A 18 -57.43 -16.44 4.41
N ARG A 19 -57.19 -17.72 4.69
CA ARG A 19 -55.85 -18.31 4.87
C ARG A 19 -55.02 -18.27 3.59
N VAL A 20 -55.60 -18.62 2.45
CA VAL A 20 -54.90 -18.54 1.15
C VAL A 20 -54.50 -17.11 0.85
N ARG A 21 -55.41 -16.14 1.08
CA ARG A 21 -55.06 -14.71 0.89
C ARG A 21 -53.93 -14.28 1.82
N ALA A 22 -53.95 -14.63 3.08
CA ALA A 22 -52.91 -14.32 4.04
C ALA A 22 -51.55 -14.90 3.60
N GLN A 23 -51.50 -16.14 3.14
CA GLN A 23 -50.29 -16.81 2.68
C GLN A 23 -49.75 -16.16 1.36
N LEU A 24 -50.65 -15.74 0.47
CA LEU A 24 -50.26 -15.02 -0.75
C LEU A 24 -49.66 -13.64 -0.45
N GLU A 25 -50.25 -12.89 0.49
CA GLU A 25 -49.66 -11.61 0.92
C GLU A 25 -48.32 -11.77 1.61
N LEU A 26 -48.17 -12.80 2.48
CA LEU A 26 -46.89 -13.13 3.09
C LEU A 26 -45.84 -13.53 2.05
N LYS A 27 -46.22 -14.28 1.02
CA LYS A 27 -45.32 -14.64 -0.07
C LYS A 27 -44.89 -13.41 -0.82
N LYS A 28 -45.81 -12.55 -1.24
CA LYS A 28 -45.50 -11.29 -1.93
C LYS A 28 -44.52 -10.39 -1.12
N ALA A 29 -44.75 -10.27 0.19
CA ALA A 29 -43.90 -9.50 1.07
C ALA A 29 -42.50 -10.10 1.17
N ARG A 30 -42.36 -11.43 1.25
CA ARG A 30 -41.06 -12.12 1.27
C ARG A 30 -40.31 -11.93 -0.05
N ASP A 31 -41.00 -12.14 -1.17
CA ASP A 31 -40.42 -12.00 -2.50
C ASP A 31 -39.93 -10.56 -2.70
N TRP A 32 -40.73 -9.56 -2.33
CA TRP A 32 -40.33 -8.15 -2.37
C TRP A 32 -39.12 -7.83 -1.48
N LEU A 33 -39.10 -8.35 -0.23
CA LEU A 33 -37.94 -8.18 0.68
C LEU A 33 -36.68 -8.84 0.13
N ALA A 34 -36.80 -10.02 -0.48
CA ALA A 34 -35.66 -10.70 -1.11
C ALA A 34 -35.08 -9.87 -2.27
N ASP A 35 -35.96 -9.31 -3.12
CA ASP A 35 -35.55 -8.43 -4.23
C ASP A 35 -34.89 -7.13 -3.71
N GLN A 36 -35.45 -6.52 -2.65
CA GLN A 36 -34.87 -5.32 -2.04
C GLN A 36 -33.51 -5.60 -1.41
N ASN A 37 -33.36 -6.73 -0.70
CA ASN A 37 -32.06 -7.11 -0.14
C ASN A 37 -31.01 -7.35 -1.23
N ALA A 38 -31.36 -8.07 -2.29
CA ALA A 38 -30.44 -8.29 -3.42
C ALA A 38 -30.03 -6.97 -4.09
N TYR A 39 -30.96 -6.03 -4.25
CA TYR A 39 -30.65 -4.70 -4.78
C TYR A 39 -29.72 -3.92 -3.85
N LEU A 40 -30.00 -3.90 -2.54
CA LEU A 40 -29.17 -3.19 -1.56
C LEU A 40 -27.77 -3.79 -1.46
N ASP A 41 -27.65 -5.10 -1.49
CA ASP A 41 -26.35 -5.78 -1.48
C ASP A 41 -25.53 -5.41 -2.72
N ALA A 42 -26.13 -5.42 -3.90
CA ALA A 42 -25.47 -4.98 -5.14
C ALA A 42 -25.04 -3.51 -5.08
N GLU A 43 -25.90 -2.61 -4.54
CA GLU A 43 -25.57 -1.18 -4.41
C GLU A 43 -24.45 -0.96 -3.39
N VAL A 44 -24.44 -1.67 -2.26
CA VAL A 44 -23.37 -1.62 -1.26
C VAL A 44 -22.03 -2.05 -1.89
N HIS A 45 -22.00 -3.18 -2.60
CA HIS A 45 -20.80 -3.64 -3.28
C HIS A 45 -20.30 -2.62 -4.31
N ARG A 46 -21.23 -2.07 -5.10
CA ARG A 46 -20.88 -1.02 -6.08
C ARG A 46 -20.24 0.21 -5.41
N ARG A 47 -20.85 0.68 -4.32
CA ARG A 47 -20.34 1.84 -3.56
C ARG A 47 -19.00 1.57 -2.90
N MET A 48 -18.80 0.36 -2.38
CA MET A 48 -17.50 -0.04 -1.81
C MET A 48 -16.42 -0.02 -2.88
N SER A 49 -16.67 -0.63 -4.04
CA SER A 49 -15.69 -0.64 -5.15
C SER A 49 -15.37 0.76 -5.67
N GLU A 50 -16.37 1.64 -5.81
CA GLU A 50 -16.16 3.04 -6.19
C GLU A 50 -15.29 3.79 -5.16
N ASN A 51 -15.54 3.59 -3.86
CA ASN A 51 -14.76 4.21 -2.80
C ASN A 51 -13.31 3.71 -2.78
N GLU A 52 -13.08 2.42 -2.98
CA GLU A 52 -11.74 1.86 -3.11
C GLU A 52 -10.99 2.46 -4.30
N LEU A 53 -11.62 2.52 -5.46
CA LEU A 53 -11.02 3.15 -6.63
C LEU A 53 -10.65 4.62 -6.38
N ILE A 54 -11.53 5.40 -5.76
CA ILE A 54 -11.26 6.80 -5.41
C ILE A 54 -10.06 6.91 -4.46
N LYS A 55 -9.96 6.04 -3.45
CA LYS A 55 -8.81 5.99 -2.54
C LYS A 55 -7.52 5.70 -3.32
N ASP A 56 -7.51 4.65 -4.13
CA ASP A 56 -6.32 4.23 -4.87
C ASP A 56 -5.85 5.34 -5.83
N VAL A 57 -6.76 5.93 -6.60
CA VAL A 57 -6.44 7.06 -7.51
C VAL A 57 -5.91 8.26 -6.73
N SER A 58 -6.51 8.59 -5.58
CA SER A 58 -6.07 9.73 -4.77
C SER A 58 -4.68 9.51 -4.19
N LEU A 59 -4.38 8.31 -3.71
CA LEU A 59 -3.08 7.95 -3.16
C LEU A 59 -1.99 7.99 -4.24
N HIS A 60 -2.26 7.39 -5.40
CA HIS A 60 -1.34 7.44 -6.53
C HIS A 60 -1.10 8.88 -7.03
N ALA A 61 -2.15 9.71 -7.07
CA ALA A 61 -2.01 11.11 -7.47
C ALA A 61 -1.12 11.90 -6.48
N LEU A 62 -1.30 11.70 -5.17
CA LEU A 62 -0.48 12.34 -4.15
C LEU A 62 0.98 11.88 -4.20
N ALA A 63 1.22 10.59 -4.34
CA ALA A 63 2.56 10.03 -4.49
C ALA A 63 3.24 10.55 -5.76
N ALA A 64 2.54 10.53 -6.90
CA ALA A 64 3.06 11.04 -8.17
C ALA A 64 3.38 12.56 -8.12
N LEU A 65 2.60 13.35 -7.36
CA LEU A 65 2.91 14.77 -7.16
C LEU A 65 4.19 14.98 -6.35
N ALA A 66 4.43 14.13 -5.34
CA ALA A 66 5.66 14.18 -4.56
C ALA A 66 6.88 13.79 -5.41
N GLU A 67 6.79 12.71 -6.19
CA GLU A 67 7.87 12.29 -7.11
C GLU A 67 8.14 13.29 -8.23
N LYS A 68 7.09 13.93 -8.77
CA LYS A 68 7.27 14.92 -9.84
C LYS A 68 8.13 16.11 -9.42
N ARG A 69 8.23 16.40 -8.13
CA ARG A 69 9.18 17.40 -7.60
C ARG A 69 10.63 16.91 -7.62
N ASP A 70 10.86 15.60 -7.47
CA ASP A 70 12.20 14.99 -7.43
C ASP A 70 12.71 14.53 -8.80
N ASN A 71 11.97 14.78 -9.89
CA ASN A 71 12.26 14.28 -11.23
C ASN A 71 12.40 12.74 -11.30
N GLU A 72 11.87 12.01 -10.36
CA GLU A 72 11.73 10.55 -10.47
C GLU A 72 10.57 10.20 -11.41
N THR A 73 10.63 9.02 -12.02
CA THR A 73 9.62 8.60 -12.98
C THR A 73 8.48 7.89 -12.27
N GLY A 74 7.22 8.14 -12.67
CA GLY A 74 6.04 7.51 -12.06
C GLY A 74 6.06 5.97 -12.08
N ASN A 75 6.93 5.36 -12.88
CA ASN A 75 7.13 3.92 -12.93
C ASN A 75 7.87 3.38 -11.69
N HIS A 76 8.66 4.21 -10.98
CA HIS A 76 9.27 3.85 -9.70
C HIS A 76 8.21 3.42 -8.68
N LEU A 77 7.10 4.16 -8.55
CA LEU A 77 6.00 3.83 -7.64
C LEU A 77 5.42 2.43 -7.93
N HIS A 78 5.18 2.13 -9.21
CA HIS A 78 4.66 0.82 -9.61
C HIS A 78 5.68 -0.30 -9.35
N ARG A 79 6.97 -0.06 -9.60
CA ARG A 79 8.01 -1.05 -9.37
C ARG A 79 8.17 -1.35 -7.89
N THR A 80 8.34 -0.32 -7.05
CA THR A 80 8.51 -0.51 -5.60
C THR A 80 7.30 -1.16 -4.95
N GLN A 81 6.09 -0.79 -5.35
CA GLN A 81 4.86 -1.44 -4.92
C GLN A 81 4.84 -2.93 -5.32
N GLY A 82 5.24 -3.25 -6.55
CA GLY A 82 5.36 -4.62 -7.02
C GLY A 82 6.40 -5.45 -6.26
N TYR A 83 7.54 -4.85 -5.92
CA TYR A 83 8.57 -5.52 -5.12
C TYR A 83 8.10 -5.80 -3.69
N VAL A 84 7.42 -4.84 -3.06
CA VAL A 84 6.84 -5.03 -1.73
C VAL A 84 5.79 -6.15 -1.75
N ALA A 85 4.91 -6.17 -2.76
CA ALA A 85 3.93 -7.24 -2.93
C ALA A 85 4.60 -8.62 -3.06
N LEU A 86 5.65 -8.72 -3.88
CA LEU A 86 6.40 -9.97 -4.06
C LEU A 86 7.10 -10.39 -2.77
N LEU A 87 7.71 -9.46 -2.01
CA LEU A 87 8.33 -9.77 -0.72
C LEU A 87 7.30 -10.31 0.28
N ILE A 88 6.11 -9.73 0.36
CA ILE A 88 5.02 -10.21 1.20
C ILE A 88 4.65 -11.65 0.83
N ASP A 89 4.46 -11.94 -0.46
CA ASP A 89 4.10 -13.28 -0.91
C ASP A 89 5.19 -14.32 -0.59
N LEU A 90 6.46 -13.96 -0.74
CA LEU A 90 7.59 -14.84 -0.44
C LEU A 90 7.78 -15.09 1.07
N LEU A 91 7.38 -14.13 1.91
CA LEU A 91 7.57 -14.17 3.36
C LEU A 91 6.32 -14.65 4.11
N ARG A 92 5.18 -14.79 3.46
CA ARG A 92 3.89 -15.12 4.09
C ARG A 92 3.94 -16.40 4.93
N GLU A 93 4.68 -17.42 4.49
CA GLU A 93 4.83 -18.69 5.20
C GLU A 93 6.11 -18.75 6.04
N HIS A 94 6.92 -17.68 6.06
CA HIS A 94 8.14 -17.65 6.83
C HIS A 94 7.83 -17.59 8.34
N PRO A 95 8.40 -18.46 9.19
CA PRO A 95 8.04 -18.60 10.62
C PRO A 95 8.06 -17.30 11.41
N ARG A 96 8.94 -16.35 11.04
CA ARG A 96 9.09 -15.06 11.72
C ARG A 96 8.01 -14.05 11.33
N PHE A 97 7.44 -14.17 10.13
CA PHE A 97 6.52 -13.17 9.57
C PHE A 97 5.10 -13.70 9.38
N GLN A 98 4.89 -15.02 9.42
CA GLN A 98 3.61 -15.64 9.13
C GLN A 98 2.46 -15.09 9.99
N ALA A 99 2.70 -14.76 11.25
CA ALA A 99 1.67 -14.23 12.14
C ALA A 99 1.20 -12.84 11.71
N GLU A 100 2.11 -11.97 11.27
CA GLU A 100 1.82 -10.61 10.83
C GLU A 100 1.27 -10.58 9.40
N LEU A 101 1.80 -11.44 8.50
CA LEU A 101 1.40 -11.53 7.10
C LEU A 101 0.21 -12.48 6.85
N ALA A 102 -0.38 -13.10 7.89
CA ALA A 102 -1.61 -13.87 7.77
C ALA A 102 -2.83 -13.00 7.46
N ASP A 103 -2.83 -11.74 7.93
CA ASP A 103 -3.89 -10.78 7.66
C ASP A 103 -3.75 -10.22 6.23
N ALA A 104 -4.67 -10.63 5.36
CA ALA A 104 -4.69 -10.19 3.96
C ALA A 104 -4.97 -8.69 3.82
N ASP A 105 -5.79 -8.11 4.71
CA ASP A 105 -6.10 -6.69 4.71
C ASP A 105 -4.88 -5.87 5.15
N TYR A 106 -4.10 -6.36 6.10
CA TYR A 106 -2.82 -5.75 6.45
C TYR A 106 -1.84 -5.78 5.29
N CYS A 107 -1.68 -6.92 4.62
CA CYS A 107 -0.82 -7.05 3.45
C CYS A 107 -1.22 -6.06 2.33
N ASP A 108 -2.52 -5.93 2.03
CA ASP A 108 -3.03 -4.98 1.04
C ASP A 108 -2.71 -3.53 1.44
N ARG A 109 -2.89 -3.18 2.73
CA ARG A 109 -2.51 -1.87 3.26
C ARG A 109 -1.02 -1.57 3.09
N VAL A 110 -0.14 -2.53 3.37
CA VAL A 110 1.32 -2.37 3.18
C VAL A 110 1.66 -2.12 1.72
N ILE A 111 1.10 -2.93 0.81
CA ILE A 111 1.32 -2.79 -0.63
C ILE A 111 0.84 -1.42 -1.13
N LYS A 112 -0.37 -1.00 -0.75
CA LYS A 112 -0.95 0.28 -1.17
C LYS A 112 -0.27 1.50 -0.55
N ALA A 113 0.39 1.35 0.60
CA ALA A 113 1.10 2.42 1.28
C ALA A 113 2.54 2.62 0.78
N ALA A 114 3.15 1.62 0.14
CA ALA A 114 4.51 1.69 -0.36
C ALA A 114 4.82 2.93 -1.22
N PRO A 115 3.93 3.40 -2.13
CA PRO A 115 4.14 4.62 -2.89
C PRO A 115 4.32 5.90 -2.06
N LEU A 116 3.91 5.90 -0.80
CA LEU A 116 3.98 7.08 0.08
C LEU A 116 5.31 7.19 0.85
N HIS A 117 6.29 6.31 0.64
CA HIS A 117 7.55 6.31 1.36
C HIS A 117 8.27 7.66 1.33
N ASP A 118 8.23 8.31 0.19
CA ASP A 118 8.91 9.58 -0.10
C ASP A 118 7.99 10.83 -0.05
N ILE A 119 6.77 10.71 0.47
CA ILE A 119 5.80 11.81 0.51
C ILE A 119 6.36 13.08 1.19
N GLY A 120 7.27 12.91 2.13
CA GLY A 120 7.91 14.02 2.85
C GLY A 120 8.91 14.83 2.03
N LYS A 121 9.32 14.39 0.84
CA LYS A 121 10.13 15.18 -0.10
C LYS A 121 9.45 16.51 -0.48
N VAL A 122 8.12 16.55 -0.37
CA VAL A 122 7.35 17.80 -0.57
C VAL A 122 7.80 18.91 0.39
N GLY A 123 8.27 18.57 1.58
CA GLY A 123 8.76 19.52 2.58
C GLY A 123 10.24 19.90 2.43
N ILE A 124 10.98 19.33 1.49
CA ILE A 124 12.40 19.65 1.25
C ILE A 124 12.49 20.84 0.29
N ALA A 125 13.38 21.80 0.62
CA ALA A 125 13.62 22.98 -0.21
C ALA A 125 14.19 22.60 -1.57
N ASP A 126 13.75 23.25 -2.66
CA ASP A 126 14.18 22.96 -4.03
C ASP A 126 15.71 23.09 -4.22
N ALA A 127 16.34 24.01 -3.50
CA ALA A 127 17.80 24.19 -3.54
C ALA A 127 18.57 22.93 -3.10
N VAL A 128 17.96 22.07 -2.29
CA VAL A 128 18.53 20.78 -1.84
C VAL A 128 17.99 19.63 -2.69
N LEU A 129 16.67 19.58 -2.89
CA LEU A 129 16.00 18.51 -3.61
C LEU A 129 16.43 18.41 -5.08
N LEU A 130 16.53 19.55 -5.76
CA LEU A 130 16.84 19.64 -7.19
C LEU A 130 18.30 20.00 -7.47
N LYS A 131 19.18 19.93 -6.46
CA LYS A 131 20.58 20.30 -6.63
C LYS A 131 21.26 19.43 -7.69
N PRO A 132 21.84 20.03 -8.74
CA PRO A 132 22.63 19.29 -9.70
C PRO A 132 23.98 18.87 -9.08
N GLY A 133 24.12 17.57 -8.77
CA GLY A 133 25.33 16.98 -8.22
C GLY A 133 25.21 16.47 -6.80
N LYS A 134 26.37 16.19 -6.17
CA LYS A 134 26.39 15.63 -4.81
C LYS A 134 25.98 16.67 -3.77
N LEU A 135 25.17 16.25 -2.80
CA LEU A 135 24.83 17.05 -1.62
C LEU A 135 26.04 17.18 -0.70
N THR A 136 26.22 18.36 -0.07
CA THR A 136 27.13 18.50 1.07
C THR A 136 26.62 17.72 2.27
N PRO A 137 27.44 17.50 3.32
CA PRO A 137 26.95 16.85 4.55
C PRO A 137 25.76 17.57 5.18
N GLU A 138 25.74 18.91 5.16
CA GLU A 138 24.67 19.75 5.68
C GLU A 138 23.38 19.62 4.86
N GLU A 139 23.51 19.68 3.53
CA GLU A 139 22.39 19.48 2.60
C GLU A 139 21.84 18.05 2.71
N PHE A 140 22.71 17.06 2.86
CA PHE A 140 22.28 15.68 3.08
C PHE A 140 21.55 15.52 4.41
N ALA A 141 21.95 16.26 5.45
CA ALA A 141 21.20 16.29 6.72
C ALA A 141 19.79 16.85 6.53
N VAL A 142 19.62 17.90 5.71
CA VAL A 142 18.30 18.42 5.33
C VAL A 142 17.52 17.38 4.54
N MET A 143 18.14 16.75 3.54
CA MET A 143 17.50 15.71 2.71
C MET A 143 16.96 14.55 3.57
N LYS A 144 17.73 14.06 4.55
CA LYS A 144 17.30 13.02 5.46
C LYS A 144 16.02 13.38 6.23
N GLY A 145 15.73 14.67 6.36
CA GLY A 145 14.52 15.15 7.04
C GLY A 145 13.22 14.72 6.38
N HIS A 146 13.22 14.35 5.07
CA HIS A 146 11.98 13.93 4.39
C HIS A 146 11.29 12.75 5.10
N ALA A 147 12.04 11.81 5.65
CA ALA A 147 11.47 10.66 6.35
C ALA A 147 10.60 11.09 7.54
N MET A 148 11.11 12.00 8.40
CA MET A 148 10.31 12.53 9.50
C MET A 148 9.20 13.46 9.05
N ILE A 149 9.43 14.33 8.07
CA ILE A 149 8.41 15.23 7.52
C ILE A 149 7.21 14.42 7.02
N GLY A 150 7.46 13.33 6.28
CA GLY A 150 6.41 12.42 5.81
C GLY A 150 5.67 11.74 6.95
N ALA A 151 6.42 11.16 7.90
CA ALA A 151 5.83 10.47 9.04
C ALA A 151 5.01 11.43 9.94
N ASP A 152 5.50 12.64 10.18
CA ASP A 152 4.80 13.64 11.00
C ASP A 152 3.53 14.14 10.32
N ALA A 153 3.56 14.41 9.01
CA ALA A 153 2.40 14.83 8.24
C ALA A 153 1.28 13.77 8.26
N LEU A 154 1.65 12.50 8.09
CA LEU A 154 0.71 11.37 8.17
C LEU A 154 0.17 11.20 9.60
N GLY A 155 1.04 11.29 10.62
CA GLY A 155 0.65 11.21 12.02
C GLY A 155 -0.28 12.35 12.46
N GLU A 156 -0.05 13.57 11.98
CA GLU A 156 -0.93 14.70 12.28
C GLU A 156 -2.30 14.53 11.59
N SER A 157 -2.35 14.00 10.37
CA SER A 157 -3.58 13.67 9.68
C SER A 157 -4.43 12.66 10.46
N ILE A 158 -3.80 11.62 11.04
CA ILE A 158 -4.46 10.65 11.92
C ILE A 158 -5.09 11.36 13.13
N LYS A 159 -4.33 12.21 13.82
CA LYS A 159 -4.81 12.96 14.99
C LYS A 159 -5.99 13.86 14.65
N GLN A 160 -5.93 14.59 13.54
CA GLN A 160 -7.01 15.47 13.08
C GLN A 160 -8.30 14.70 12.77
N VAL A 161 -8.21 13.56 12.10
CA VAL A 161 -9.36 12.70 11.82
C VAL A 161 -9.98 12.18 13.11
N LEU A 162 -9.16 11.70 14.06
CA LEU A 162 -9.64 11.24 15.37
C LEU A 162 -10.33 12.35 16.15
N ALA A 163 -9.74 13.55 16.19
CA ALA A 163 -10.32 14.72 16.85
C ALA A 163 -11.68 15.13 16.23
N ALA A 164 -11.77 15.19 14.89
CA ALA A 164 -13.00 15.50 14.18
C ALA A 164 -14.12 14.48 14.45
N ARG A 165 -13.78 13.20 14.58
CA ARG A 165 -14.73 12.13 14.96
C ARG A 165 -15.23 12.29 16.38
N ALA A 166 -14.33 12.58 17.33
CA ALA A 166 -14.68 12.81 18.73
C ALA A 166 -15.70 13.96 18.86
N VAL A 167 -15.48 15.06 18.16
CA VAL A 167 -16.43 16.20 18.13
C VAL A 167 -17.81 15.80 17.60
N ARG A 168 -17.90 14.84 16.66
CA ARG A 168 -19.16 14.35 16.11
C ARG A 168 -19.85 13.28 16.96
N GLY A 169 -19.31 12.94 18.15
CA GLY A 169 -19.84 11.88 18.99
C GLY A 169 -19.67 10.46 18.42
N LEU A 170 -18.81 10.31 17.43
CA LEU A 170 -18.50 9.04 16.77
C LEU A 170 -17.35 8.30 17.47
N SER A 171 -17.12 8.60 18.75
CA SER A 171 -16.12 7.96 19.61
C SER A 171 -16.64 6.62 20.17
N GLY A 172 -17.15 5.74 19.31
CA GLY A 172 -17.52 4.38 19.72
C GLY A 172 -16.36 3.42 19.43
N ASP A 173 -16.20 2.42 20.31
CA ASP A 173 -15.30 1.27 20.15
C ASP A 173 -15.70 0.36 18.94
N GLY A 174 -16.19 0.95 17.86
CA GLY A 174 -16.35 0.24 16.61
C GLY A 174 -14.97 -0.21 16.13
N ASP A 175 -14.83 -1.49 15.98
CA ASP A 175 -13.66 -2.17 15.45
C ASP A 175 -13.18 -1.45 14.19
N PHE A 176 -12.09 -0.67 14.32
CA PHE A 176 -11.45 0.07 13.23
C PHE A 176 -10.34 -0.76 12.58
N SER A 177 -10.24 -2.06 12.90
CA SER A 177 -9.36 -2.99 12.21
C SER A 177 -9.75 -3.00 10.72
N GLY A 178 -8.80 -2.57 9.87
CA GLY A 178 -9.03 -2.37 8.45
C GLY A 178 -9.48 -0.96 8.05
N SER A 179 -9.39 0.02 8.95
CA SER A 179 -9.80 1.40 8.68
C SER A 179 -8.78 2.20 7.85
N ALA A 180 -9.22 3.37 7.35
CA ALA A 180 -8.32 4.33 6.71
C ALA A 180 -7.20 4.82 7.66
N LEU A 181 -7.40 4.74 8.98
CA LEU A 181 -6.40 5.09 9.99
C LEU A 181 -5.27 4.06 10.05
N ASP A 182 -5.58 2.76 9.95
CA ASP A 182 -4.57 1.70 9.91
C ASP A 182 -3.70 1.82 8.65
N PHE A 183 -4.31 2.20 7.53
CA PHE A 183 -3.59 2.49 6.30
C PHE A 183 -2.60 3.66 6.49
N LEU A 184 -3.05 4.77 7.08
CA LEU A 184 -2.19 5.93 7.35
C LEU A 184 -1.08 5.59 8.34
N GLU A 185 -1.35 4.73 9.32
CA GLU A 185 -0.32 4.27 10.27
C GLU A 185 0.75 3.42 9.58
N VAL A 186 0.37 2.50 8.69
CA VAL A 186 1.32 1.75 7.86
C VAL A 186 2.13 2.69 6.96
N ALA A 187 1.49 3.66 6.30
CA ALA A 187 2.17 4.66 5.49
C ALA A 187 3.17 5.50 6.31
N ARG A 188 2.79 5.88 7.55
CA ARG A 188 3.67 6.58 8.50
C ARG A 188 4.90 5.76 8.87
N GLN A 189 4.71 4.46 9.12
CA GLN A 189 5.81 3.53 9.42
C GLN A 189 6.77 3.40 8.23
N ILE A 190 6.25 3.29 7.02
CA ILE A 190 7.05 3.23 5.81
C ILE A 190 7.81 4.54 5.62
N ALA A 191 7.14 5.69 5.62
CA ALA A 191 7.77 6.99 5.40
C ALA A 191 8.86 7.29 6.43
N GLY A 192 8.58 7.00 7.71
CA GLY A 192 9.52 7.24 8.81
C GLY A 192 10.64 6.22 8.95
N GLY A 193 10.52 5.03 8.33
CA GLY A 193 11.43 3.92 8.62
C GLY A 193 12.16 3.31 7.43
N HIS A 194 11.83 3.64 6.18
CA HIS A 194 12.43 3.00 5.00
C HIS A 194 13.94 3.27 4.82
N HIS A 195 14.47 4.27 5.49
CA HIS A 195 15.91 4.57 5.55
C HIS A 195 16.59 4.10 6.84
N GLU A 196 15.85 3.46 7.74
CA GLU A 196 16.49 2.75 8.85
C GLU A 196 17.30 1.57 8.34
N LYS A 197 18.36 1.24 9.06
CA LYS A 197 19.22 0.12 8.71
C LYS A 197 19.16 -0.94 9.80
N TRP A 198 19.14 -2.20 9.40
CA TRP A 198 19.07 -3.33 10.32
C TRP A 198 20.09 -3.25 11.48
N ASN A 199 21.30 -2.74 11.18
CA ASN A 199 22.37 -2.56 12.16
C ASN A 199 22.26 -1.30 13.04
N GLY A 200 21.21 -0.49 12.90
CA GLY A 200 21.01 0.75 13.66
C GLY A 200 21.77 1.97 13.13
N ALA A 201 22.50 1.85 12.03
CA ALA A 201 23.22 2.99 11.42
C ALA A 201 22.36 3.80 10.44
N GLY A 202 21.05 3.57 10.44
CA GLY A 202 20.08 4.27 9.60
C GLY A 202 19.64 5.62 10.15
N TYR A 203 18.58 6.16 9.57
CA TYR A 203 17.91 7.39 9.99
C TYR A 203 16.41 7.27 9.73
N PRO A 204 15.54 8.07 10.37
CA PRO A 204 15.84 9.23 11.23
C PRO A 204 16.07 8.88 12.70
N LEU A 205 15.59 7.72 13.19
CA LEU A 205 15.57 7.36 14.61
C LEU A 205 16.72 6.44 15.04
N GLY A 206 17.45 5.83 14.08
CA GLY A 206 18.48 4.86 14.35
C GLY A 206 17.94 3.55 14.94
N LEU A 207 16.74 3.14 14.52
CA LEU A 207 16.13 1.88 14.92
C LEU A 207 16.97 0.70 14.45
N GLN A 208 17.00 -0.37 15.26
CA GLN A 208 17.78 -1.56 14.98
C GLN A 208 16.94 -2.84 15.02
N GLY A 209 17.21 -3.75 14.11
CA GLY A 209 16.59 -5.08 14.10
C GLY A 209 15.07 -5.00 14.00
N ASP A 210 14.38 -5.77 14.85
CA ASP A 210 12.91 -5.84 14.88
C ASP A 210 12.24 -4.57 15.42
N ALA A 211 12.99 -3.61 15.95
CA ALA A 211 12.43 -2.29 16.27
C ALA A 211 12.05 -1.50 14.99
N ILE A 212 12.58 -1.86 13.82
CA ILE A 212 12.17 -1.31 12.53
C ILE A 212 10.86 -2.00 12.13
N PRO A 213 9.75 -1.28 11.88
CA PRO A 213 8.49 -1.86 11.44
C PRO A 213 8.67 -2.71 10.17
N LEU A 214 7.98 -3.86 10.10
CA LEU A 214 8.09 -4.74 8.93
C LEU A 214 7.83 -4.03 7.59
N PRO A 215 6.81 -3.17 7.44
CA PRO A 215 6.58 -2.46 6.19
C PRO A 215 7.80 -1.61 5.75
N ALA A 216 8.49 -0.99 6.70
CA ALA A 216 9.70 -0.21 6.43
C ALA A 216 10.88 -1.09 6.02
N ARG A 217 11.04 -2.28 6.64
CA ARG A 217 12.08 -3.25 6.24
C ARG A 217 11.86 -3.78 4.82
N LEU A 218 10.62 -4.04 4.43
CA LEU A 218 10.26 -4.45 3.07
C LEU A 218 10.58 -3.33 2.07
N MET A 219 10.15 -2.09 2.40
CA MET A 219 10.38 -0.93 1.56
C MET A 219 11.86 -0.62 1.37
N ALA A 220 12.69 -0.76 2.40
CA ALA A 220 14.14 -0.54 2.31
C ALA A 220 14.82 -1.41 1.24
N VAL A 221 14.43 -2.69 1.14
CA VAL A 221 14.94 -3.59 0.09
C VAL A 221 14.42 -3.16 -1.28
N ALA A 222 13.13 -2.86 -1.40
CA ALA A 222 12.48 -2.46 -2.65
C ALA A 222 13.06 -1.16 -3.22
N ASP A 223 13.19 -0.13 -2.39
CA ASP A 223 13.69 1.19 -2.78
C ASP A 223 15.17 1.14 -3.20
N VAL A 224 16.02 0.50 -2.39
CA VAL A 224 17.45 0.39 -2.71
C VAL A 224 17.66 -0.42 -3.99
N PHE A 225 16.93 -1.53 -4.18
CA PHE A 225 17.04 -2.29 -5.41
C PHE A 225 16.63 -1.45 -6.63
N ASP A 226 15.48 -0.76 -6.55
CA ASP A 226 15.03 0.11 -7.65
C ASP A 226 16.03 1.23 -7.94
N ALA A 227 16.58 1.86 -6.90
CA ALA A 227 17.58 2.91 -7.04
C ALA A 227 18.90 2.45 -7.71
N LEU A 228 19.24 1.16 -7.57
CA LEU A 228 20.44 0.60 -8.18
C LEU A 228 20.25 0.27 -9.67
N ILE A 229 19.06 -0.21 -10.05
CA ILE A 229 18.78 -0.63 -11.43
C ILE A 229 18.20 0.48 -12.30
N SER A 230 17.70 1.58 -11.69
CA SER A 230 17.08 2.68 -12.43
C SER A 230 18.09 3.75 -12.81
N ARG A 231 17.90 4.33 -14.01
CA ARG A 231 18.62 5.51 -14.44
C ARG A 231 18.15 6.72 -13.64
N ARG A 232 19.08 7.44 -13.01
CA ARG A 232 18.80 8.72 -12.35
C ARG A 232 19.52 9.85 -13.08
N HIS A 233 19.08 11.10 -12.93
CA HIS A 233 19.59 12.27 -13.65
C HIS A 233 21.13 12.38 -13.68
N TYR A 234 21.81 11.85 -12.66
CA TYR A 234 23.27 11.95 -12.49
C TYR A 234 23.96 10.58 -12.39
N LYS A 235 23.25 9.47 -12.70
CA LYS A 235 23.81 8.13 -12.50
C LYS A 235 23.18 7.13 -13.45
N GLU A 236 24.04 6.46 -14.23
CA GLU A 236 23.64 5.29 -14.99
C GLU A 236 23.31 4.11 -14.06
N PRO A 237 22.44 3.18 -14.47
CA PRO A 237 22.19 1.94 -13.74
C PRO A 237 23.49 1.22 -13.42
N TYR A 238 23.57 0.61 -12.24
CA TYR A 238 24.71 -0.25 -11.94
C TYR A 238 24.64 -1.54 -12.78
N PRO A 239 25.80 -2.15 -13.14
CA PRO A 239 25.83 -3.49 -13.70
C PRO A 239 25.18 -4.50 -12.75
N ASP A 240 24.46 -5.47 -13.29
CA ASP A 240 23.70 -6.48 -12.51
C ASP A 240 24.57 -7.15 -11.43
N GLU A 241 25.83 -7.47 -11.77
CA GLU A 241 26.76 -8.11 -10.83
C GLU A 241 27.05 -7.20 -9.62
N GLN A 242 27.19 -5.90 -9.84
CA GLN A 242 27.41 -4.91 -8.78
C GLN A 242 26.13 -4.70 -7.94
N VAL A 243 24.95 -4.67 -8.57
CA VAL A 243 23.66 -4.65 -7.85
C VAL A 243 23.59 -5.82 -6.89
N MET A 244 23.86 -7.03 -7.38
CA MET A 244 23.79 -8.24 -6.58
C MET A 244 24.82 -8.26 -5.45
N GLN A 245 26.01 -7.71 -5.68
CA GLN A 245 27.02 -7.56 -4.64
C GLN A 245 26.53 -6.64 -3.52
N ILE A 246 26.03 -5.44 -3.86
CA ILE A 246 25.52 -4.45 -2.89
C ILE A 246 24.38 -5.06 -2.06
N MET A 247 23.44 -5.75 -2.71
CA MET A 247 22.32 -6.38 -2.01
C MET A 247 22.76 -7.48 -1.06
N ARG A 248 23.76 -8.30 -1.43
CA ARG A 248 24.34 -9.35 -0.55
C ARG A 248 25.08 -8.73 0.64
N GLU A 249 25.89 -7.71 0.41
CA GLU A 249 26.66 -7.00 1.46
C GLU A 249 25.69 -6.27 2.43
N GLY A 250 24.55 -5.85 1.95
CA GLY A 250 23.48 -5.23 2.76
C GLY A 250 22.79 -6.19 3.73
N ARG A 251 22.86 -7.51 3.52
CA ARG A 251 22.22 -8.51 4.38
C ARG A 251 22.71 -8.41 5.83
N GLY A 252 21.81 -8.21 6.77
CA GLY A 252 22.14 -8.06 8.19
C GLY A 252 22.87 -6.74 8.55
N GLN A 253 23.13 -5.88 7.57
CA GLN A 253 23.70 -4.55 7.75
C GLN A 253 22.67 -3.48 7.45
N HIS A 254 22.31 -3.32 6.20
CA HIS A 254 21.25 -2.42 5.75
C HIS A 254 19.89 -3.09 5.88
N PHE A 255 19.77 -4.33 5.41
CA PHE A 255 18.53 -5.06 5.28
C PHE A 255 18.35 -6.11 6.37
N ASP A 256 17.09 -6.33 6.76
CA ASP A 256 16.70 -7.53 7.50
C ASP A 256 17.21 -8.77 6.78
N PRO A 257 17.96 -9.67 7.47
CA PRO A 257 18.56 -10.82 6.82
C PRO A 257 17.55 -11.76 6.13
N ASP A 258 16.36 -11.94 6.70
CA ASP A 258 15.35 -12.83 6.14
C ASP A 258 14.66 -12.19 4.92
N VAL A 259 14.43 -10.87 4.96
CA VAL A 259 13.89 -10.11 3.80
C VAL A 259 14.93 -10.08 2.67
N ALA A 260 16.21 -9.87 2.99
CA ALA A 260 17.28 -9.93 2.01
C ALA A 260 17.41 -11.32 1.37
N ASP A 261 17.30 -12.40 2.16
CA ASP A 261 17.35 -13.78 1.67
C ASP A 261 16.17 -14.08 0.72
N ALA A 262 14.96 -13.62 1.06
CA ALA A 262 13.79 -13.75 0.18
C ALA A 262 14.01 -13.04 -1.17
N PHE A 263 14.60 -11.83 -1.17
CA PHE A 263 14.98 -11.12 -2.38
C PHE A 263 16.04 -11.89 -3.18
N LEU A 264 17.17 -12.26 -2.53
CA LEU A 264 18.34 -12.86 -3.20
C LEU A 264 18.01 -14.22 -3.85
N GLN A 265 17.09 -14.98 -3.27
CA GLN A 265 16.63 -16.25 -3.82
C GLN A 265 15.64 -16.12 -4.99
N ASN A 266 15.08 -14.93 -5.19
CA ASN A 266 14.02 -14.68 -6.17
C ASN A 266 14.30 -13.53 -7.14
N VAL A 267 15.56 -13.13 -7.32
CA VAL A 267 15.98 -11.97 -8.13
C VAL A 267 15.34 -11.91 -9.51
N VAL A 268 15.16 -13.05 -10.16
CA VAL A 268 14.53 -13.13 -11.49
C VAL A 268 13.12 -12.53 -11.49
N LYS A 269 12.31 -12.82 -10.46
CA LYS A 269 10.95 -12.25 -10.34
C LYS A 269 10.97 -10.74 -10.13
N PHE A 270 11.95 -10.23 -9.39
CA PHE A 270 12.15 -8.78 -9.23
C PHE A 270 12.54 -8.12 -10.55
N ALA A 271 13.44 -8.75 -11.32
CA ALA A 271 13.82 -8.27 -12.64
C ALA A 271 12.63 -8.27 -13.63
N GLU A 272 11.73 -9.25 -13.56
CA GLU A 272 10.50 -9.29 -14.36
C GLU A 272 9.57 -8.11 -14.04
N ILE A 273 9.42 -7.73 -12.76
CA ILE A 273 8.67 -6.55 -12.35
C ILE A 273 9.34 -5.30 -12.90
N ALA A 274 10.66 -5.17 -12.74
CA ALA A 274 11.43 -4.05 -13.26
C ALA A 274 11.24 -3.90 -14.78
N GLN A 275 11.27 -4.99 -15.51
CA GLN A 275 11.09 -4.99 -16.96
C GLN A 275 9.66 -4.61 -17.37
N ARG A 276 8.64 -5.05 -16.63
CA ARG A 276 7.23 -4.72 -16.91
C ARG A 276 6.94 -3.22 -16.82
N TYR A 277 7.63 -2.52 -15.92
CA TYR A 277 7.45 -1.09 -15.67
C TYR A 277 8.70 -0.29 -16.07
N ARG A 278 9.34 -0.63 -17.20
CA ARG A 278 10.43 0.16 -17.77
C ARG A 278 9.95 1.55 -18.15
N ASP A 279 10.85 2.52 -17.99
CA ASP A 279 10.60 3.90 -18.39
C ASP A 279 10.81 4.05 -19.91
N GLU A 280 9.75 3.87 -20.70
CA GLU A 280 9.77 3.97 -22.17
C GLU A 280 10.28 5.31 -22.68
N HIS A 281 10.14 6.40 -21.92
CA HIS A 281 10.66 7.71 -22.28
C HIS A 281 12.19 7.82 -22.23
N ALA A 282 12.87 6.99 -21.43
CA ALA A 282 14.35 6.99 -21.39
C ALA A 282 14.93 6.38 -22.68
N GLU A 283 14.27 5.41 -23.29
CA GLU A 283 14.69 4.79 -24.54
C GLU A 283 14.45 5.72 -25.74
N ALA A 284 13.35 6.46 -25.78
CA ALA A 284 13.05 7.41 -26.84
C ALA A 284 14.06 8.57 -26.87
N GLN A 285 14.44 9.12 -25.72
CA GLN A 285 15.44 10.17 -25.62
C GLN A 285 16.87 9.68 -25.93
N ALA A 286 17.21 8.45 -25.55
CA ALA A 286 18.49 7.85 -25.90
C ALA A 286 18.60 7.58 -27.41
N ALA A 287 17.52 7.16 -28.05
CA ALA A 287 17.45 6.98 -29.50
C ALA A 287 17.58 8.32 -30.27
N GLU A 288 16.98 9.40 -29.76
CA GLU A 288 17.10 10.73 -30.38
C GLU A 288 18.51 11.34 -30.21
N HIS A 289 19.22 11.08 -29.12
CA HIS A 289 20.58 11.56 -28.89
C HIS A 289 21.62 10.71 -29.65
N GLY A 290 21.39 9.39 -29.76
CA GLY A 290 22.26 8.51 -30.55
C GLY A 290 22.14 8.71 -32.08
N ALA A 291 21.05 9.31 -32.56
CA ALA A 291 20.86 9.64 -33.98
C ALA A 291 21.49 11.01 -34.38
N LYS A 292 21.98 11.78 -33.42
CA LYS A 292 22.62 13.11 -33.63
C LYS A 292 24.16 13.13 -33.43
N ALA A 293 24.76 11.99 -33.11
CA ALA A 293 26.20 11.77 -33.02
C ALA A 293 26.68 10.94 -34.24
#